data_132140e236f00cdeb000a7069f7166ab
#
_entry.id   132140e236f00cdeb000a7069f7166ab
#
_cell.length_a   1.000
_cell.length_b   1.000
_cell.length_c   1.000
_cell.angle_alpha   90.00
_cell.angle_beta   90.00
_cell.angle_gamma   90.00
#
_symmetry.space_group_name_H-M   'P 1'
#
loop_
_entity.id
_entity.type
_entity.pdbx_description
1 polymer ?
#
loop_
_entity_poly.entity_id
_entity_poly.type
_entity_poly.pdbx_seq_one_letter_code
_entity_poly.pdbx_strand_id
1 'polypeptide(L)'
;SKIRAAVRARKKAKIIARVDSRAILGLRDSIERAKAYLEAGADIIFPEALQSEEEFREFAKEVHAPLLANMTEFGKTPLITAEEFRNMGYTYVIFPVTIFRVAARAMEDALKVLMKEGTQKNLMDKMMTRKEQYEVINYDYYERLDKELA
;
A
#
# COMPACT_ATOMS: atom_id res chain seq x y z
N SER A 1 -6.13 18.48 16.75
CA SER A 1 -7.54 18.33 17.11
C SER A 1 -8.16 17.04 16.54
N LYS A 2 -8.13 16.76 15.22
CA LYS A 2 -8.73 15.55 14.62
C LYS A 2 -8.14 14.25 15.16
N ILE A 3 -6.81 14.16 15.30
CA ILE A 3 -6.13 12.98 15.85
C ILE A 3 -6.58 12.72 17.28
N ARG A 4 -6.61 13.74 18.14
CA ARG A 4 -7.11 13.60 19.53
C ARG A 4 -8.55 13.09 19.57
N ALA A 5 -9.42 13.55 18.67
CA ALA A 5 -10.80 13.07 18.59
C ALA A 5 -10.86 11.58 18.18
N ALA A 6 -10.07 11.16 17.18
CA ALA A 6 -9.96 9.77 16.77
C ALA A 6 -9.42 8.87 17.90
N VAL A 7 -8.37 9.33 18.61
CA VAL A 7 -7.79 8.62 19.76
C VAL A 7 -8.80 8.43 20.87
N ARG A 8 -9.62 9.46 21.16
CA ARG A 8 -10.69 9.37 22.18
C ARG A 8 -11.81 8.41 21.80
N ALA A 9 -12.14 8.32 20.51
CA ALA A 9 -13.24 7.48 20.01
C ALA A 9 -12.84 6.02 19.80
N ARG A 10 -11.55 5.73 19.55
CA ARG A 10 -11.08 4.36 19.24
C ARG A 10 -11.22 3.43 20.45
N LYS A 11 -11.45 2.14 20.19
CA LYS A 11 -11.35 1.05 21.17
C LYS A 11 -10.06 0.26 20.98
N LYS A 12 -9.91 -0.42 19.85
CA LYS A 12 -8.77 -1.30 19.53
C LYS A 12 -7.99 -0.88 18.27
N ALA A 13 -8.57 -0.02 17.41
CA ALA A 13 -7.93 0.40 16.16
C ALA A 13 -6.68 1.24 16.40
N LYS A 14 -5.66 1.05 15.57
CA LYS A 14 -4.49 1.91 15.52
C LYS A 14 -4.80 3.17 14.71
N ILE A 15 -4.28 4.30 15.13
CA ILE A 15 -4.42 5.58 14.43
C ILE A 15 -3.15 5.84 13.63
N ILE A 16 -3.27 5.78 12.31
CA ILE A 16 -2.21 6.16 11.37
C ILE A 16 -2.42 7.62 10.99
N ALA A 17 -1.48 8.48 11.35
CA ALA A 17 -1.53 9.90 11.01
C ALA A 17 -0.70 10.19 9.77
N ARG A 18 -1.38 10.58 8.68
CA ARG A 18 -0.72 10.99 7.43
C ARG A 18 -0.32 12.46 7.49
N VAL A 19 0.91 12.77 7.07
CA VAL A 19 1.49 14.10 7.01
C VAL A 19 1.75 14.46 5.55
N ASP A 20 1.06 15.46 5.01
CA ASP A 20 1.12 15.87 3.60
C ASP A 20 1.92 17.17 3.37
N SER A 21 2.47 17.77 4.42
CA SER A 21 3.07 19.10 4.33
C SER A 21 4.40 19.17 3.58
N ARG A 22 5.10 18.04 3.38
CA ARG A 22 6.40 18.01 2.71
C ARG A 22 6.38 18.71 1.34
N ALA A 23 5.33 18.49 0.54
CA ALA A 23 5.23 19.03 -0.80
C ALA A 23 5.12 20.58 -0.86
N ILE A 24 4.67 21.21 0.21
CA ILE A 24 4.37 22.64 0.27
C ILE A 24 5.32 23.38 1.23
N LEU A 25 5.57 22.80 2.42
CA LEU A 25 6.28 23.44 3.53
C LEU A 25 7.66 22.80 3.80
N GLY A 26 8.03 21.75 3.05
CA GLY A 26 9.31 21.09 3.16
C GLY A 26 9.37 19.99 4.24
N LEU A 27 10.52 19.32 4.28
CA LEU A 27 10.77 18.17 5.15
C LEU A 27 10.68 18.53 6.63
N ARG A 28 11.25 19.68 7.03
CA ARG A 28 11.31 20.11 8.44
C ARG A 28 9.92 20.28 9.03
N ASP A 29 9.01 20.97 8.33
CA ASP A 29 7.61 21.11 8.77
C ASP A 29 6.91 19.73 8.88
N SER A 30 7.19 18.83 7.95
CA SER A 30 6.63 17.46 7.95
C SER A 30 7.06 16.69 9.21
N ILE A 31 8.32 16.80 9.60
CA ILE A 31 8.88 16.17 10.81
C ILE A 31 8.22 16.77 12.07
N GLU A 32 8.13 18.09 12.19
CA GLU A 32 7.52 18.74 13.33
C GLU A 32 6.03 18.41 13.48
N ARG A 33 5.29 18.32 12.36
CA ARG A 33 3.88 17.85 12.37
C ARG A 33 3.77 16.41 12.80
N ALA A 34 4.67 15.54 12.35
CA ALA A 34 4.68 14.14 12.75
C ALA A 34 4.86 14.00 14.27
N LYS A 35 5.80 14.75 14.85
CA LYS A 35 6.02 14.80 16.30
C LYS A 35 4.76 15.28 17.04
N ALA A 36 4.14 16.35 16.59
CA ALA A 36 2.89 16.85 17.16
C ALA A 36 1.71 15.86 17.03
N TYR A 37 1.70 15.04 15.97
CA TYR A 37 0.67 13.99 15.81
C TYR A 37 0.89 12.82 16.77
N LEU A 38 2.15 12.46 17.05
CA LEU A 38 2.49 11.48 18.10
C LEU A 38 2.08 11.97 19.48
N GLU A 39 2.38 13.22 19.82
CA GLU A 39 1.93 13.86 21.06
C GLU A 39 0.39 13.89 21.18
N ALA A 40 -0.31 13.97 20.06
CA ALA A 40 -1.77 13.89 20.01
C ALA A 40 -2.31 12.45 20.15
N GLY A 41 -1.42 11.43 20.18
CA GLY A 41 -1.74 10.02 20.40
C GLY A 41 -1.85 9.17 19.13
N ALA A 42 -1.29 9.61 17.99
CA ALA A 42 -1.13 8.74 16.84
C ALA A 42 -0.20 7.55 17.15
N ASP A 43 -0.50 6.37 16.62
CA ASP A 43 0.30 5.17 16.83
C ASP A 43 1.36 4.97 15.73
N ILE A 44 1.07 5.43 14.52
CA ILE A 44 1.88 5.25 13.32
C ILE A 44 1.88 6.57 12.55
N ILE A 45 3.02 6.93 11.97
CA ILE A 45 3.14 8.10 11.09
C ILE A 45 3.31 7.66 9.65
N PHE A 46 2.57 8.31 8.77
CA PHE A 46 2.63 8.14 7.32
C PHE A 46 3.11 9.45 6.68
N PRO A 47 4.43 9.63 6.46
CA PRO A 47 4.94 10.78 5.71
C PRO A 47 4.63 10.62 4.22
N GLU A 48 3.93 11.58 3.63
CA GLU A 48 3.60 11.58 2.21
C GLU A 48 4.61 12.41 1.41
N ALA A 49 4.88 11.95 0.18
CA ALA A 49 5.64 12.68 -0.84
C ALA A 49 7.08 13.07 -0.44
N LEU A 50 7.77 12.25 0.34
CA LEU A 50 9.23 12.35 0.49
C LEU A 50 9.88 12.04 -0.87
N GLN A 51 10.96 12.74 -1.23
CA GLN A 51 11.47 12.79 -2.60
C GLN A 51 12.84 12.13 -2.77
N SER A 52 13.50 11.71 -1.70
CA SER A 52 14.76 10.98 -1.79
C SER A 52 14.96 10.02 -0.63
N GLU A 53 15.89 9.08 -0.77
CA GLU A 53 16.26 8.17 0.32
C GLU A 53 16.79 8.92 1.55
N GLU A 54 17.51 10.03 1.34
CA GLU A 54 18.03 10.87 2.40
C GLU A 54 16.89 11.46 3.24
N GLU A 55 15.82 11.92 2.59
CA GLU A 55 14.62 12.41 3.29
C GLU A 55 13.95 11.33 4.11
N PHE A 56 13.84 10.10 3.59
CA PHE A 56 13.31 8.97 4.34
C PHE A 56 14.18 8.63 5.55
N ARG A 57 15.52 8.63 5.40
CA ARG A 57 16.46 8.40 6.50
C ARG A 57 16.40 9.50 7.56
N GLU A 58 16.38 10.76 7.14
CA GLU A 58 16.29 11.90 8.04
C GLU A 58 14.94 11.87 8.81
N PHE A 59 13.84 11.61 8.11
CA PHE A 59 12.54 11.51 8.74
C PHE A 59 12.49 10.39 9.79
N ALA A 60 13.02 9.20 9.48
CA ALA A 60 13.07 8.08 10.42
C ALA A 60 13.98 8.35 11.62
N LYS A 61 15.09 9.07 11.42
CA LYS A 61 16.00 9.48 12.50
C LYS A 61 15.34 10.46 13.48
N GLU A 62 14.48 11.35 12.99
CA GLU A 62 13.88 12.42 13.78
C GLU A 62 12.52 12.01 14.39
N VAL A 63 11.83 11.03 13.81
CA VAL A 63 10.48 10.62 14.24
C VAL A 63 10.51 9.21 14.80
N HIS A 64 10.58 9.11 16.13
CA HIS A 64 10.70 7.84 16.85
C HIS A 64 9.33 7.16 17.05
N ALA A 65 8.81 6.57 15.98
CA ALA A 65 7.54 5.81 15.98
C ALA A 65 7.53 4.81 14.83
N PRO A 66 6.61 3.84 14.81
CA PRO A 66 6.36 3.05 13.62
C PRO A 66 6.03 3.95 12.42
N LEU A 67 6.75 3.77 11.32
CA LEU A 67 6.62 4.56 10.09
C LEU A 67 6.02 3.71 8.98
N LEU A 68 5.16 4.33 8.17
CA LEU A 68 4.58 3.73 6.98
C LEU A 68 5.05 4.49 5.73
N ALA A 69 5.69 3.77 4.80
CA ALA A 69 6.08 4.30 3.49
C ALA A 69 5.06 3.93 2.41
N ASN A 70 4.84 4.85 1.49
CA ASN A 70 3.97 4.66 0.33
C ASN A 70 4.81 4.54 -0.95
N MET A 71 4.84 3.34 -1.55
CA MET A 71 5.47 3.08 -2.82
C MET A 71 4.43 3.06 -3.93
N THR A 72 4.17 4.22 -4.49
CA THR A 72 3.31 4.35 -5.68
C THR A 72 4.14 4.74 -6.89
N GLU A 73 3.79 4.19 -8.05
CA GLU A 73 4.48 4.42 -9.31
C GLU A 73 4.13 5.80 -9.87
N PHE A 74 5.04 6.33 -10.69
CA PHE A 74 4.90 7.60 -11.45
C PHE A 74 4.78 8.86 -10.57
N GLY A 75 5.13 8.76 -9.28
CA GLY A 75 5.22 9.89 -8.37
C GLY A 75 6.60 10.56 -8.40
N LYS A 76 6.84 11.44 -7.42
CA LYS A 76 8.14 12.11 -7.23
C LYS A 76 9.11 11.29 -6.37
N THR A 77 8.60 10.33 -5.62
CA THR A 77 9.36 9.45 -4.75
C THR A 77 10.10 8.41 -5.59
N PRO A 78 11.41 8.17 -5.38
CA PRO A 78 12.13 7.08 -6.04
C PRO A 78 11.56 5.72 -5.62
N LEU A 79 11.71 4.71 -6.49
CA LEU A 79 11.32 3.34 -6.17
C LEU A 79 12.36 2.73 -5.22
N ILE A 80 11.96 2.50 -4.00
CA ILE A 80 12.77 1.96 -2.91
C ILE A 80 12.20 0.61 -2.50
N THR A 81 13.03 -0.37 -2.26
CA THR A 81 12.60 -1.71 -1.87
C THR A 81 12.13 -1.76 -0.41
N ALA A 82 11.31 -2.75 -0.07
CA ALA A 82 10.88 -2.97 1.31
C ALA A 82 12.06 -3.26 2.27
N GLU A 83 13.14 -3.87 1.77
CA GLU A 83 14.35 -4.12 2.55
C GLU A 83 15.11 -2.84 2.85
N GLU A 84 15.27 -1.97 1.87
CA GLU A 84 15.88 -0.64 2.06
C GLU A 84 15.07 0.19 3.07
N PHE A 85 13.73 0.17 2.98
CA PHE A 85 12.88 0.83 3.99
C PHE A 85 13.07 0.25 5.39
N ARG A 86 13.18 -1.07 5.52
CA ARG A 86 13.48 -1.70 6.81
C ARG A 86 14.80 -1.19 7.37
N ASN A 87 15.85 -1.11 6.54
CA ASN A 87 17.16 -0.61 6.93
C ASN A 87 17.17 0.88 7.30
N MET A 88 16.20 1.64 6.79
CA MET A 88 15.96 3.05 7.17
C MET A 88 15.11 3.20 8.45
N GLY A 89 14.55 2.10 8.99
CA GLY A 89 13.73 2.13 10.20
C GLY A 89 12.21 2.18 9.97
N TYR A 90 11.74 2.00 8.75
CA TYR A 90 10.30 1.90 8.46
C TYR A 90 9.74 0.54 8.84
N THR A 91 8.54 0.55 9.40
CA THR A 91 7.84 -0.67 9.86
C THR A 91 6.90 -1.21 8.79
N TYR A 92 6.29 -0.34 8.00
CA TYR A 92 5.30 -0.70 7.00
C TYR A 92 5.65 -0.07 5.66
N VAL A 93 5.41 -0.83 4.57
CA VAL A 93 5.46 -0.33 3.19
C VAL A 93 4.18 -0.77 2.49
N ILE A 94 3.51 0.16 1.82
CA ILE A 94 2.31 -0.15 1.02
C ILE A 94 2.58 0.13 -0.46
N PHE A 95 1.97 -0.70 -1.31
CA PHE A 95 2.00 -0.61 -2.78
C PHE A 95 0.55 -0.47 -3.28
N PRO A 96 -0.10 0.70 -3.10
CA PRO A 96 -1.56 0.81 -3.12
C PRO A 96 -2.20 0.57 -4.48
N VAL A 97 -1.48 0.81 -5.57
CA VAL A 97 -2.04 0.74 -6.93
C VAL A 97 -1.27 -0.18 -7.89
N THR A 98 -0.15 -0.75 -7.48
CA THR A 98 0.72 -1.59 -8.31
C THR A 98 -0.06 -2.75 -8.95
N ILE A 99 -0.72 -3.56 -8.13
CA ILE A 99 -1.46 -4.74 -8.61
C ILE A 99 -2.64 -4.32 -9.48
N PHE A 100 -3.35 -3.26 -9.13
CA PHE A 100 -4.44 -2.72 -9.95
C PHE A 100 -3.95 -2.28 -11.33
N ARG A 101 -2.84 -1.55 -11.41
CA ARG A 101 -2.26 -1.09 -12.68
C ARG A 101 -1.80 -2.24 -13.56
N VAL A 102 -1.16 -3.26 -12.97
CA VAL A 102 -0.76 -4.48 -13.68
C VAL A 102 -1.98 -5.22 -14.21
N ALA A 103 -2.99 -5.42 -13.37
CA ALA A 103 -4.23 -6.08 -13.77
C ALA A 103 -4.98 -5.31 -14.86
N ALA A 104 -5.09 -3.99 -14.74
CA ALA A 104 -5.74 -3.14 -15.75
C ALA A 104 -5.05 -3.23 -17.11
N ARG A 105 -3.71 -3.23 -17.15
CA ARG A 105 -2.96 -3.44 -18.39
C ARG A 105 -3.21 -4.83 -18.98
N ALA A 106 -3.15 -5.86 -18.17
CA ALA A 106 -3.41 -7.23 -18.63
C ALA A 106 -4.83 -7.39 -19.20
N MET A 107 -5.84 -6.79 -18.55
CA MET A 107 -7.21 -6.77 -19.05
C MET A 107 -7.35 -6.00 -20.37
N GLU A 108 -6.72 -4.82 -20.48
CA GLU A 108 -6.72 -4.04 -21.72
C GLU A 108 -6.10 -4.82 -22.88
N ASP A 109 -4.97 -5.45 -22.65
CA ASP A 109 -4.27 -6.22 -23.68
C ASP A 109 -5.06 -7.48 -24.10
N ALA A 110 -5.70 -8.15 -23.14
CA ALA A 110 -6.59 -9.28 -23.45
C ALA A 110 -7.82 -8.85 -24.28
N LEU A 111 -8.44 -7.73 -23.96
CA LEU A 111 -9.56 -7.18 -24.73
C LEU A 111 -9.15 -6.84 -26.18
N LYS A 112 -7.97 -6.27 -26.39
CA LYS A 112 -7.44 -5.99 -27.75
C LYS A 112 -7.29 -7.28 -28.57
N VAL A 113 -6.80 -8.36 -27.96
CA VAL A 113 -6.69 -9.66 -28.63
C VAL A 113 -8.08 -10.20 -28.99
N LEU A 114 -9.01 -10.21 -28.05
CA LEU A 114 -10.38 -10.68 -28.28
C LEU A 114 -11.11 -9.88 -29.38
N MET A 115 -10.96 -8.56 -29.39
CA MET A 115 -11.55 -7.71 -30.42
C MET A 115 -10.95 -7.95 -31.81
N LYS A 116 -9.64 -8.20 -31.88
CA LYS A 116 -8.92 -8.42 -33.14
C LYS A 116 -9.11 -9.82 -33.71
N GLU A 117 -9.08 -10.84 -32.85
CA GLU A 117 -8.97 -12.24 -33.25
C GLU A 117 -10.28 -13.02 -33.06
N GLY A 118 -11.22 -12.52 -32.30
CA GLY A 118 -12.48 -13.21 -31.98
C GLY A 118 -12.29 -14.49 -31.17
N THR A 119 -11.13 -14.67 -30.54
CA THR A 119 -10.78 -15.86 -29.77
C THR A 119 -9.74 -15.55 -28.69
N GLN A 120 -9.77 -16.32 -27.59
CA GLN A 120 -8.80 -16.25 -26.51
C GLN A 120 -7.56 -17.18 -26.71
N LYS A 121 -7.45 -17.86 -27.87
CA LYS A 121 -6.42 -18.88 -28.10
C LYS A 121 -5.00 -18.40 -27.76
N ASN A 122 -4.67 -17.17 -28.15
CA ASN A 122 -3.34 -16.57 -27.93
C ASN A 122 -3.18 -15.92 -26.54
N LEU A 123 -4.10 -16.17 -25.61
CA LEU A 123 -4.03 -15.71 -24.22
C LEU A 123 -3.86 -16.87 -23.22
N MET A 124 -3.92 -18.13 -23.69
CA MET A 124 -3.96 -19.29 -22.81
C MET A 124 -2.73 -19.41 -21.89
N ASP A 125 -1.57 -19.03 -22.39
CA ASP A 125 -0.29 -19.02 -21.66
C ASP A 125 -0.17 -17.86 -20.65
N LYS A 126 -1.07 -16.89 -20.73
CA LYS A 126 -1.13 -15.72 -19.84
C LYS A 126 -2.21 -15.83 -18.77
N MET A 127 -3.00 -16.89 -18.81
CA MET A 127 -4.10 -17.12 -17.88
C MET A 127 -3.69 -18.05 -16.74
N MET A 128 -4.26 -17.85 -15.57
CA MET A 128 -4.33 -18.90 -14.57
C MET A 128 -5.17 -20.05 -15.11
N THR A 129 -4.73 -21.28 -14.90
CA THR A 129 -5.56 -22.46 -15.11
C THR A 129 -6.73 -22.46 -14.10
N ARG A 130 -7.78 -23.21 -14.38
CA ARG A 130 -8.90 -23.38 -13.45
C ARG A 130 -8.42 -23.90 -12.08
N LYS A 131 -7.44 -24.80 -12.08
CA LYS A 131 -6.87 -25.34 -10.84
C LYS A 131 -6.20 -24.27 -10.01
N GLU A 132 -5.30 -23.48 -10.60
CA GLU A 132 -4.64 -22.36 -9.91
C GLU A 132 -5.63 -21.34 -9.36
N GLN A 133 -6.68 -21.00 -10.14
CA GLN A 133 -7.72 -20.10 -9.69
C GLN A 133 -8.48 -20.65 -8.48
N TYR A 134 -8.80 -21.95 -8.49
CA TYR A 134 -9.49 -22.62 -7.38
C TYR A 134 -8.62 -22.65 -6.11
N GLU A 135 -7.31 -22.86 -6.26
CA GLU A 135 -6.37 -22.78 -5.15
C GLU A 135 -6.36 -21.36 -4.51
N VAL A 136 -6.29 -20.30 -5.35
CA VAL A 136 -6.27 -18.90 -4.89
C VAL A 136 -7.52 -18.53 -4.09
N ILE A 137 -8.72 -18.97 -4.54
CA ILE A 137 -9.99 -18.67 -3.86
C ILE A 137 -10.37 -19.67 -2.78
N ASN A 138 -9.51 -20.70 -2.55
CA ASN A 138 -9.77 -21.79 -1.60
C ASN A 138 -11.11 -22.51 -1.88
N TYR A 139 -11.37 -22.79 -3.16
CA TYR A 139 -12.65 -23.32 -3.64
C TYR A 139 -13.07 -24.63 -2.93
N ASP A 140 -12.13 -25.58 -2.77
CA ASP A 140 -12.39 -26.88 -2.16
C ASP A 140 -12.86 -26.77 -0.69
N TYR A 141 -12.41 -25.74 0.01
CA TYR A 141 -12.90 -25.48 1.38
C TYR A 141 -14.37 -25.09 1.37
N TYR A 142 -14.75 -24.17 0.50
CA TYR A 142 -16.13 -23.70 0.42
C TYR A 142 -17.06 -24.78 -0.13
N GLU A 143 -16.61 -25.59 -1.08
CA GLU A 143 -17.38 -26.72 -1.60
C GLU A 143 -17.65 -27.79 -0.51
N ARG A 144 -16.66 -28.07 0.36
CA ARG A 144 -16.86 -28.96 1.51
C ARG A 144 -17.83 -28.37 2.51
N LEU A 145 -17.63 -27.10 2.87
CA LEU A 145 -18.52 -26.41 3.81
C LEU A 145 -19.97 -26.40 3.34
N ASP A 146 -20.21 -26.17 2.06
CA ASP A 146 -21.55 -26.18 1.47
C ASP A 146 -22.21 -27.58 1.59
N LYS A 147 -21.44 -28.65 1.35
CA LYS A 147 -21.93 -30.03 1.54
C LYS A 147 -22.20 -30.39 3.00
N GLU A 148 -21.48 -29.79 3.94
CA GLU A 148 -21.68 -30.03 5.39
C GLU A 148 -22.93 -29.29 5.92
N LEU A 149 -23.32 -28.19 5.28
CA LEU A 149 -24.47 -27.35 5.70
C LEU A 149 -25.77 -27.68 4.96
N ALA A 150 -25.73 -28.48 3.90
CA ALA A 150 -26.89 -28.90 3.11
C ALA A 150 -27.57 -30.16 3.72
#